data_f50dedc7317d874cc1794d7283c10aa8
#
_entry.id   f50dedc7317d874cc1794d7283c10aa8
#
_cell.length_a   1.000
_cell.length_b   1.000
_cell.length_c   1.000
_cell.angle_alpha   90.00
_cell.angle_beta   90.00
_cell.angle_gamma   90.00
#
_symmetry.space_group_name_H-M   'P 1'
#
loop_
_entity.id
_entity.type
_entity.pdbx_description
1 polymer ?
#
loop_
_entity_poly.entity_id
_entity_poly.type
_entity_poly.pdbx_seq_one_letter_code
_entity_poly.pdbx_strand_id
1 'polypeptide(L)'
;MGVHPDGADAWALQDVLARGVTAGAPPDEYNQLGQDWSQPPWRPDQLEAGEYLPFRALIGAVLRHAGGVRIDHIIGLFRLWWIPEGAPPTAGTYVRYNHEAMIGIVALEAHRAGAVVVGEDLGTVEPWVRDYLRERGLLGTSILWFERDEYTRAPRPAERWREYCLSSVATHDLPPTAGYLAGDHVRLRDSLGLLTRPVADEMADDDREKGAWLAELRRLGLLAEGEQGSEQVITALYRFLARTPSRLVALALTDAVGDRRTQNQPGTTDEYPNWRVPLADPDGRLLLLEDVFTDARAAALCEVLRAELTG
;
A
#
# COMPACT_ATOMS: atom_id res chain seq x y z
N MET A 1 -3.05 2.26 -15.50
CA MET A 1 -4.26 3.10 -15.36
C MET A 1 -5.40 2.17 -15.00
N GLY A 2 -6.06 2.41 -13.88
CA GLY A 2 -7.18 1.57 -13.45
C GLY A 2 -8.47 1.90 -14.19
N VAL A 3 -8.74 1.23 -15.31
CA VAL A 3 -9.99 1.41 -16.06
C VAL A 3 -10.62 0.05 -16.35
N HIS A 4 -11.95 0.03 -16.37
CA HIS A 4 -12.68 -1.16 -16.81
C HIS A 4 -12.44 -1.37 -18.31
N PRO A 5 -12.14 -2.61 -18.77
CA PRO A 5 -11.83 -2.88 -20.19
C PRO A 5 -12.96 -2.46 -21.15
N ASP A 6 -14.22 -2.53 -20.71
CA ASP A 6 -15.40 -2.11 -21.49
C ASP A 6 -15.88 -0.69 -21.12
N GLY A 7 -15.08 0.08 -20.37
CA GLY A 7 -15.43 1.41 -19.94
C GLY A 7 -15.17 2.48 -21.00
N ALA A 8 -15.67 3.70 -20.75
CA ALA A 8 -15.53 4.84 -21.66
C ALA A 8 -14.07 5.22 -21.92
N ASP A 9 -13.21 5.16 -20.88
CA ASP A 9 -11.79 5.46 -21.02
C ASP A 9 -11.07 4.43 -21.88
N ALA A 10 -11.38 3.13 -21.68
CA ALA A 10 -10.82 2.06 -22.51
C ALA A 10 -11.26 2.18 -23.95
N TRP A 11 -12.52 2.59 -24.21
CA TRP A 11 -13.01 2.86 -25.56
C TRP A 11 -12.32 4.08 -26.18
N ALA A 12 -12.18 5.18 -25.44
CA ALA A 12 -11.52 6.41 -25.93
C ALA A 12 -10.02 6.22 -26.19
N LEU A 13 -9.37 5.33 -25.44
CA LEU A 13 -7.93 5.08 -25.48
C LEU A 13 -7.58 3.73 -26.12
N GLN A 14 -8.49 3.14 -26.90
CA GLN A 14 -8.34 1.81 -27.46
C GLN A 14 -7.08 1.59 -28.32
N ASP A 15 -6.50 2.66 -28.88
CA ASP A 15 -5.28 2.59 -29.68
C ASP A 15 -4.01 2.50 -28.83
N VAL A 16 -4.07 2.99 -27.59
CA VAL A 16 -2.92 3.03 -26.67
C VAL A 16 -3.02 2.04 -25.50
N LEU A 17 -4.13 1.33 -25.34
CA LEU A 17 -4.31 0.24 -24.39
C LEU A 17 -4.18 -1.12 -25.10
N ALA A 18 -3.56 -2.07 -24.42
CA ALA A 18 -3.43 -3.44 -24.95
C ALA A 18 -4.75 -4.20 -24.80
N ARG A 19 -5.07 -5.04 -25.80
CA ARG A 19 -6.23 -5.91 -25.80
C ARG A 19 -5.79 -7.38 -25.69
N GLY A 20 -6.66 -8.23 -25.13
CA GLY A 20 -6.39 -9.65 -24.95
C GLY A 20 -5.35 -9.95 -23.86
N VAL A 21 -5.02 -8.95 -23.04
CA VAL A 21 -4.13 -9.07 -21.90
C VAL A 21 -4.62 -8.17 -20.78
N THR A 22 -4.30 -8.56 -19.53
CA THR A 22 -4.58 -7.78 -18.32
C THR A 22 -3.29 -7.47 -17.57
N ALA A 23 -3.30 -6.42 -16.78
CA ALA A 23 -2.24 -6.11 -15.83
C ALA A 23 -2.43 -6.92 -14.54
N GLY A 24 -1.34 -7.27 -13.87
CA GLY A 24 -1.36 -7.98 -12.61
C GLY A 24 0.01 -8.07 -11.95
N ALA A 25 0.17 -9.06 -11.09
CA ALA A 25 1.43 -9.39 -10.42
C ALA A 25 1.67 -10.91 -10.39
N PRO A 26 2.93 -11.37 -10.50
CA PRO A 26 3.26 -12.77 -10.31
C PRO A 26 3.03 -13.19 -8.84
N PRO A 27 2.99 -14.50 -8.55
CA PRO A 27 2.97 -15.01 -7.19
C PRO A 27 4.13 -14.45 -6.35
N ASP A 28 3.82 -14.07 -5.12
CA ASP A 28 4.78 -13.61 -4.11
C ASP A 28 4.46 -14.16 -2.72
N GLU A 29 5.21 -13.74 -1.69
CA GLU A 29 5.03 -14.18 -0.29
C GLU A 29 3.64 -13.80 0.27
N TYR A 30 3.05 -12.69 -0.18
CA TYR A 30 1.77 -12.18 0.32
C TYR A 30 0.58 -12.64 -0.53
N ASN A 31 0.79 -12.81 -1.84
CA ASN A 31 -0.21 -13.24 -2.81
C ASN A 31 0.28 -14.48 -3.56
N GLN A 32 0.20 -15.61 -2.88
CA GLN A 32 0.81 -16.88 -3.31
C GLN A 32 0.27 -17.42 -4.65
N LEU A 33 -0.92 -16.97 -5.08
CA LEU A 33 -1.53 -17.32 -6.37
C LEU A 33 -1.23 -16.29 -7.47
N GLY A 34 -0.58 -15.18 -7.12
CA GLY A 34 -0.46 -14.01 -7.99
C GLY A 34 -1.77 -13.22 -8.06
N GLN A 35 -1.79 -12.17 -8.85
CA GLN A 35 -2.96 -11.30 -8.99
C GLN A 35 -3.22 -10.98 -10.45
N ASP A 36 -4.47 -11.02 -10.87
CA ASP A 36 -4.99 -10.41 -12.09
C ASP A 36 -5.88 -9.23 -11.71
N TRP A 37 -5.49 -8.02 -12.12
CA TRP A 37 -6.24 -6.79 -11.81
C TRP A 37 -7.33 -6.49 -12.84
N SER A 38 -7.47 -7.34 -13.86
CA SER A 38 -8.48 -7.23 -14.93
C SER A 38 -8.48 -5.87 -15.65
N GLN A 39 -7.32 -5.22 -15.71
CA GLN A 39 -7.16 -3.88 -16.26
C GLN A 39 -6.28 -3.93 -17.52
N PRO A 40 -6.67 -3.26 -18.62
CA PRO A 40 -5.85 -3.21 -19.82
C PRO A 40 -4.60 -2.34 -19.57
N PRO A 41 -3.38 -2.89 -19.80
CA PRO A 41 -2.16 -2.12 -19.66
C PRO A 41 -1.94 -1.18 -20.84
N TRP A 42 -1.11 -0.12 -20.62
CA TRP A 42 -0.65 0.74 -21.69
C TRP A 42 0.24 -0.02 -22.68
N ARG A 43 0.09 0.24 -23.96
CA ARG A 43 1.00 -0.24 -25.01
C ARG A 43 2.23 0.68 -25.07
N PRO A 44 3.45 0.18 -24.73
CA PRO A 44 4.65 1.01 -24.72
C PRO A 44 4.97 1.64 -26.07
N ASP A 45 4.81 0.87 -27.15
CA ASP A 45 5.03 1.32 -28.53
C ASP A 45 4.09 2.46 -28.95
N GLN A 46 2.82 2.37 -28.55
CA GLN A 46 1.83 3.39 -28.89
C GLN A 46 1.93 4.63 -28.03
N LEU A 47 2.33 4.46 -26.75
CA LEU A 47 2.63 5.62 -25.91
C LEU A 47 3.80 6.43 -26.48
N GLU A 48 4.88 5.75 -26.89
CA GLU A 48 6.05 6.41 -27.48
C GLU A 48 5.70 7.09 -28.80
N ALA A 49 5.01 6.39 -29.70
CA ALA A 49 4.56 6.94 -30.98
C ALA A 49 3.63 8.18 -30.83
N GLY A 50 2.82 8.19 -29.76
CA GLY A 50 1.92 9.30 -29.39
C GLY A 50 2.55 10.32 -28.44
N GLU A 51 3.89 10.35 -28.29
CA GLU A 51 4.61 11.29 -27.42
C GLU A 51 4.07 11.30 -25.97
N TYR A 52 3.55 10.17 -25.49
CA TYR A 52 2.98 9.98 -24.15
C TYR A 52 1.80 10.93 -23.82
N LEU A 53 1.16 11.55 -24.82
CA LEU A 53 0.09 12.54 -24.60
C LEU A 53 -1.04 12.04 -23.69
N PRO A 54 -1.60 10.81 -23.85
CA PRO A 54 -2.66 10.33 -22.97
C PRO A 54 -2.20 10.15 -21.52
N PHE A 55 -0.99 9.65 -21.31
CA PHE A 55 -0.41 9.48 -19.97
C PHE A 55 -0.16 10.84 -19.30
N ARG A 56 0.41 11.80 -20.02
CA ARG A 56 0.61 13.16 -19.53
C ARG A 56 -0.72 13.84 -19.17
N ALA A 57 -1.73 13.70 -20.04
CA ALA A 57 -3.06 14.25 -19.78
C ALA A 57 -3.69 13.65 -18.50
N LEU A 58 -3.52 12.36 -18.28
CA LEU A 58 -3.98 11.67 -17.06
C LEU A 58 -3.32 12.26 -15.81
N ILE A 59 -1.98 12.33 -15.77
CA ILE A 59 -1.23 12.86 -14.62
C ILE A 59 -1.60 14.32 -14.37
N GLY A 60 -1.65 15.16 -15.40
CA GLY A 60 -2.05 16.56 -15.28
C GLY A 60 -3.50 16.75 -14.81
N ALA A 61 -4.43 15.86 -15.21
CA ALA A 61 -5.81 15.90 -14.73
C ALA A 61 -5.94 15.57 -13.26
N VAL A 62 -5.22 14.53 -12.78
CA VAL A 62 -5.19 14.13 -11.36
C VAL A 62 -4.62 15.26 -10.50
N LEU A 63 -3.48 15.83 -10.90
CA LEU A 63 -2.77 16.87 -10.14
C LEU A 63 -3.45 18.26 -10.19
N ARG A 64 -4.41 18.47 -11.08
CA ARG A 64 -5.12 19.77 -11.19
C ARG A 64 -5.83 20.18 -9.90
N HIS A 65 -6.28 19.21 -9.11
CA HIS A 65 -7.11 19.43 -7.93
C HIS A 65 -6.52 18.81 -6.66
N ALA A 66 -5.24 18.39 -6.68
CA ALA A 66 -4.60 17.74 -5.57
C ALA A 66 -3.21 18.31 -5.30
N GLY A 67 -2.88 18.54 -4.03
CA GLY A 67 -1.54 18.93 -3.59
C GLY A 67 -0.52 17.79 -3.59
N GLY A 68 -0.97 16.57 -3.88
CA GLY A 68 -0.14 15.37 -4.00
C GLY A 68 -0.91 14.19 -4.57
N VAL A 69 -0.20 13.18 -5.03
CA VAL A 69 -0.77 11.94 -5.57
C VAL A 69 0.03 10.74 -5.07
N ARG A 70 -0.68 9.67 -4.67
CA ARG A 70 -0.09 8.35 -4.54
C ARG A 70 -0.30 7.58 -5.85
N ILE A 71 0.80 7.15 -6.45
CA ILE A 71 0.76 6.26 -7.63
C ILE A 71 0.93 4.84 -7.12
N ASP A 72 -0.13 4.08 -7.25
CA ASP A 72 -0.13 2.66 -6.92
C ASP A 72 0.76 1.89 -7.89
N HIS A 73 1.49 0.90 -7.38
CA HIS A 73 2.41 0.06 -8.16
C HIS A 73 3.28 0.88 -9.11
N ILE A 74 4.02 1.88 -8.59
CA ILE A 74 4.83 2.80 -9.43
C ILE A 74 5.87 2.06 -10.27
N ILE A 75 6.31 0.88 -9.83
CA ILE A 75 7.21 0.01 -10.59
C ILE A 75 6.60 -0.44 -11.93
N GLY A 76 5.28 -0.40 -12.06
CA GLY A 76 4.55 -0.60 -13.31
C GLY A 76 4.90 0.42 -14.40
N LEU A 77 5.52 1.57 -14.05
CA LEU A 77 6.06 2.53 -15.02
C LEU A 77 7.46 2.14 -15.53
N PHE A 78 8.10 1.14 -14.93
CA PHE A 78 9.37 0.52 -15.35
C PHE A 78 9.15 -0.79 -16.07
N ARG A 79 8.36 -1.66 -15.45
CA ARG A 79 7.92 -2.96 -15.99
C ARG A 79 6.60 -3.36 -15.35
N LEU A 80 5.69 -3.89 -16.12
CA LEU A 80 4.39 -4.35 -15.66
C LEU A 80 4.17 -5.80 -16.02
N TRP A 81 3.58 -6.57 -15.12
CA TRP A 81 3.22 -7.96 -15.37
C TRP A 81 1.97 -8.01 -16.23
N TRP A 82 2.09 -8.60 -17.42
CA TRP A 82 0.98 -8.78 -18.36
C TRP A 82 0.55 -10.23 -18.37
N ILE A 83 -0.73 -10.48 -18.23
CA ILE A 83 -1.35 -11.80 -18.20
C ILE A 83 -2.23 -11.93 -19.44
N PRO A 84 -2.09 -13.01 -20.25
CA PRO A 84 -3.05 -13.28 -21.31
C PRO A 84 -4.47 -13.40 -20.75
N GLU A 85 -5.44 -12.77 -21.39
CA GLU A 85 -6.83 -12.76 -20.94
C GLU A 85 -7.35 -14.20 -20.76
N GLY A 86 -7.96 -14.49 -19.59
CA GLY A 86 -8.44 -15.81 -19.21
C GLY A 86 -7.37 -16.81 -18.78
N ALA A 87 -6.08 -16.43 -18.76
CA ALA A 87 -5.02 -17.26 -18.21
C ALA A 87 -4.78 -17.00 -16.73
N PRO A 88 -4.20 -17.94 -15.96
CA PRO A 88 -3.84 -17.69 -14.57
C PRO A 88 -2.69 -16.69 -14.47
N PRO A 89 -2.55 -15.97 -13.33
CA PRO A 89 -1.47 -14.99 -13.13
C PRO A 89 -0.06 -15.56 -13.35
N THR A 90 0.14 -16.86 -13.11
CA THR A 90 1.42 -17.56 -13.34
C THR A 90 1.83 -17.65 -14.82
N ALA A 91 0.90 -17.42 -15.75
CA ALA A 91 1.17 -17.46 -17.20
C ALA A 91 1.61 -16.10 -17.78
N GLY A 92 1.74 -15.09 -16.93
CA GLY A 92 2.12 -13.74 -17.35
C GLY A 92 3.62 -13.60 -17.65
N THR A 93 3.97 -12.39 -18.08
CA THR A 93 5.37 -11.97 -18.29
C THR A 93 5.53 -10.49 -18.05
N TYR A 94 6.77 -10.04 -17.72
CA TYR A 94 7.07 -8.62 -17.61
C TYR A 94 7.24 -7.97 -18.98
N VAL A 95 6.49 -6.88 -19.18
CA VAL A 95 6.66 -5.96 -20.30
C VAL A 95 7.33 -4.69 -19.80
N ARG A 96 8.42 -4.28 -20.44
CA ARG A 96 9.19 -3.08 -20.05
C ARG A 96 8.59 -1.83 -20.68
N TYR A 97 8.68 -0.74 -19.94
CA TYR A 97 8.32 0.61 -20.36
C TYR A 97 9.56 1.50 -20.43
N ASN A 98 9.48 2.58 -21.20
CA ASN A 98 10.47 3.65 -21.14
C ASN A 98 10.23 4.46 -19.85
N HIS A 99 10.84 4.00 -18.77
CA HIS A 99 10.67 4.59 -17.45
C HIS A 99 11.24 6.02 -17.36
N GLU A 100 12.26 6.35 -18.15
CA GLU A 100 12.82 7.71 -18.18
C GLU A 100 11.77 8.71 -18.66
N ALA A 101 11.04 8.39 -19.74
CA ALA A 101 9.95 9.22 -20.23
C ALA A 101 8.78 9.26 -19.22
N MET A 102 8.33 8.11 -18.73
CA MET A 102 7.15 8.06 -17.87
C MET A 102 7.38 8.73 -16.51
N ILE A 103 8.48 8.41 -15.83
CA ILE A 103 8.82 9.06 -14.55
C ILE A 103 9.18 10.54 -14.76
N GLY A 104 9.84 10.88 -15.87
CA GLY A 104 10.10 12.27 -16.25
C GLY A 104 8.81 13.10 -16.41
N ILE A 105 7.78 12.53 -17.02
CA ILE A 105 6.46 13.16 -17.15
C ILE A 105 5.80 13.35 -15.77
N VAL A 106 5.82 12.31 -14.92
CA VAL A 106 5.28 12.41 -13.55
C VAL A 106 5.97 13.53 -12.78
N ALA A 107 7.31 13.57 -12.77
CA ALA A 107 8.08 14.60 -12.08
C ALA A 107 7.80 16.01 -12.65
N LEU A 108 7.71 16.16 -13.98
CA LEU A 108 7.43 17.43 -14.63
C LEU A 108 6.03 17.97 -14.29
N GLU A 109 5.00 17.12 -14.39
CA GLU A 109 3.63 17.55 -14.10
C GLU A 109 3.43 17.81 -12.59
N ALA A 110 4.09 17.05 -11.72
CA ALA A 110 4.11 17.31 -10.28
C ALA A 110 4.79 18.66 -9.96
N HIS A 111 5.94 18.95 -10.58
CA HIS A 111 6.63 20.23 -10.43
C HIS A 111 5.74 21.41 -10.89
N ARG A 112 5.07 21.27 -12.03
CA ARG A 112 4.14 22.31 -12.56
C ARG A 112 2.95 22.56 -11.65
N ALA A 113 2.46 21.50 -10.98
CA ALA A 113 1.34 21.58 -10.06
C ALA A 113 1.76 22.00 -8.63
N GLY A 114 3.06 22.08 -8.32
CA GLY A 114 3.54 22.26 -6.96
C GLY A 114 3.14 21.10 -6.02
N ALA A 115 3.04 19.89 -6.56
CA ALA A 115 2.47 18.73 -5.88
C ALA A 115 3.53 17.71 -5.47
N VAL A 116 3.24 16.96 -4.40
CA VAL A 116 4.06 15.82 -3.93
C VAL A 116 3.62 14.54 -4.65
N VAL A 117 4.59 13.69 -5.01
CA VAL A 117 4.32 12.34 -5.54
C VAL A 117 4.86 11.30 -4.58
N VAL A 118 4.00 10.35 -4.21
CA VAL A 118 4.36 9.15 -3.46
C VAL A 118 4.14 7.95 -4.38
N GLY A 119 5.20 7.22 -4.71
CA GLY A 119 5.10 5.96 -5.43
C GLY A 119 4.99 4.78 -4.47
N GLU A 120 4.02 3.92 -4.70
CA GLU A 120 4.01 2.63 -4.01
C GLU A 120 5.06 1.73 -4.70
N ASP A 121 6.13 1.43 -3.99
CA ASP A 121 7.30 0.69 -4.43
C ASP A 121 7.55 -0.56 -3.55
N LEU A 122 6.45 -1.22 -3.18
CA LEU A 122 6.46 -2.47 -2.41
C LEU A 122 6.67 -3.69 -3.32
N GLY A 123 6.91 -4.84 -2.71
CA GLY A 123 7.12 -6.11 -3.43
C GLY A 123 8.53 -6.27 -4.00
N THR A 124 8.65 -7.01 -5.10
CA THR A 124 9.93 -7.32 -5.73
C THR A 124 10.43 -6.14 -6.57
N VAL A 125 11.17 -5.24 -5.93
CA VAL A 125 11.71 -4.02 -6.54
C VAL A 125 13.22 -4.10 -6.62
N GLU A 126 13.77 -3.82 -7.81
CA GLU A 126 15.22 -3.74 -8.00
C GLU A 126 15.77 -2.51 -7.23
N PRO A 127 16.89 -2.64 -6.46
CA PRO A 127 17.37 -1.56 -5.60
C PRO A 127 17.59 -0.23 -6.31
N TRP A 128 18.07 -0.25 -7.56
CA TRP A 128 18.29 0.96 -8.36
C TRP A 128 17.02 1.76 -8.65
N VAL A 129 15.84 1.11 -8.68
CA VAL A 129 14.55 1.79 -8.94
C VAL A 129 14.24 2.79 -7.82
N ARG A 130 14.47 2.40 -6.57
CA ARG A 130 14.27 3.27 -5.41
C ARG A 130 15.19 4.48 -5.42
N ASP A 131 16.47 4.26 -5.78
CA ASP A 131 17.42 5.36 -5.94
C ASP A 131 17.04 6.28 -7.07
N TYR A 132 16.61 5.72 -8.20
CA TYR A 132 16.14 6.48 -9.38
C TYR A 132 14.93 7.38 -9.04
N LEU A 133 13.94 6.87 -8.28
CA LEU A 133 12.78 7.64 -7.84
C LEU A 133 13.20 8.78 -6.90
N ARG A 134 14.04 8.47 -5.91
CA ARG A 134 14.56 9.46 -4.94
C ARG A 134 15.31 10.60 -5.64
N GLU A 135 16.19 10.30 -6.59
CA GLU A 135 16.95 11.29 -7.35
C GLU A 135 16.06 12.25 -8.14
N ARG A 136 14.83 11.83 -8.46
CA ARG A 136 13.82 12.64 -9.14
C ARG A 136 12.81 13.29 -8.20
N GLY A 137 13.05 13.22 -6.89
CA GLY A 137 12.21 13.85 -5.88
C GLY A 137 10.88 13.15 -5.64
N LEU A 138 10.72 11.89 -6.09
CA LEU A 138 9.54 11.08 -5.81
C LEU A 138 9.75 10.30 -4.52
N LEU A 139 8.77 10.37 -3.62
CA LEU A 139 8.78 9.62 -2.38
C LEU A 139 8.40 8.16 -2.66
N GLY A 140 9.00 7.21 -1.93
CA GLY A 140 8.57 5.83 -1.89
C GLY A 140 7.55 5.57 -0.79
N THR A 141 7.24 4.30 -0.53
CA THR A 141 6.35 3.85 0.55
C THR A 141 7.10 2.89 1.47
N SER A 142 7.02 3.11 2.78
CA SER A 142 7.55 2.20 3.81
C SER A 142 6.42 1.77 4.74
N ILE A 143 6.19 0.45 4.82
CA ILE A 143 5.14 -0.15 5.64
C ILE A 143 5.79 -0.86 6.81
N LEU A 144 5.34 -0.57 8.03
CA LEU A 144 5.95 -1.06 9.26
C LEU A 144 6.13 -2.58 9.25
N TRP A 145 5.12 -3.32 8.85
CA TRP A 145 5.17 -4.78 8.84
C TRP A 145 6.21 -5.36 7.87
N PHE A 146 6.67 -4.59 6.86
CA PHE A 146 7.65 -5.01 5.86
C PHE A 146 9.06 -4.52 6.17
N GLU A 147 9.23 -3.56 7.08
CA GLU A 147 10.53 -3.00 7.42
C GLU A 147 11.26 -3.88 8.43
N ARG A 148 11.91 -4.93 7.90
CA ARG A 148 12.63 -5.96 8.63
C ARG A 148 14.02 -6.18 8.05
N ASP A 149 14.89 -6.70 8.87
CA ASP A 149 16.19 -7.22 8.41
C ASP A 149 15.97 -8.51 7.62
N GLU A 150 16.58 -8.60 6.44
CA GLU A 150 16.40 -9.73 5.52
C GLU A 150 16.83 -11.08 6.09
N TYR A 151 17.84 -11.09 6.95
CA TYR A 151 18.41 -12.32 7.49
C TYR A 151 17.83 -12.73 8.82
N THR A 152 17.70 -11.76 9.73
CA THR A 152 17.23 -12.03 11.11
C THR A 152 15.71 -11.91 11.25
N ARG A 153 15.04 -11.29 10.30
CA ARG A 153 13.60 -10.93 10.33
C ARG A 153 13.24 -10.01 11.50
N ALA A 154 14.23 -9.47 12.20
CA ALA A 154 14.02 -8.48 13.26
C ALA A 154 13.47 -7.17 12.70
N PRO A 155 12.65 -6.42 13.47
CA PRO A 155 12.22 -5.07 13.12
C PRO A 155 13.42 -4.18 12.78
N ARG A 156 13.33 -3.42 11.70
CA ARG A 156 14.37 -2.47 11.31
C ARG A 156 14.37 -1.28 12.27
N PRO A 157 15.51 -0.90 12.87
CA PRO A 157 15.61 0.29 13.71
C PRO A 157 15.11 1.54 13.01
N ALA A 158 14.43 2.44 13.73
CA ALA A 158 13.77 3.61 13.15
C ALA A 158 14.74 4.48 12.33
N GLU A 159 15.96 4.69 12.82
CA GLU A 159 16.99 5.50 12.17
C GLU A 159 17.53 4.91 10.85
N ARG A 160 17.20 3.66 10.55
CA ARG A 160 17.58 2.97 9.29
C ARG A 160 16.47 2.95 8.25
N TRP A 161 15.34 3.58 8.55
CA TRP A 161 14.27 3.71 7.57
C TRP A 161 14.63 4.71 6.49
N ARG A 162 13.92 4.64 5.37
CA ARG A 162 14.12 5.57 4.27
C ARG A 162 13.61 6.97 4.66
N GLU A 163 14.40 8.00 4.34
CA GLU A 163 13.99 9.39 4.51
C GLU A 163 12.94 9.79 3.46
N TYR A 164 13.21 9.51 2.18
CA TYR A 164 12.33 9.89 1.07
C TYR A 164 11.20 8.88 0.89
N CYS A 165 10.28 8.82 1.85
CA CYS A 165 9.10 7.97 1.78
C CYS A 165 7.92 8.53 2.58
N LEU A 166 6.75 7.99 2.29
CA LEU A 166 5.58 7.98 3.16
C LEU A 166 5.65 6.70 3.99
N SER A 167 5.71 6.83 5.31
CA SER A 167 5.63 5.69 6.23
C SER A 167 4.23 5.53 6.80
N SER A 168 3.79 4.29 6.97
CA SER A 168 2.53 3.93 7.64
C SER A 168 2.66 2.59 8.34
N VAL A 169 1.74 2.26 9.26
CA VAL A 169 1.70 0.92 9.86
C VAL A 169 1.22 -0.10 8.84
N ALA A 170 0.15 0.21 8.13
CA ALA A 170 -0.49 -0.66 7.14
C ALA A 170 -0.89 0.14 5.89
N THR A 171 -1.44 -0.55 4.90
CA THR A 171 -2.11 0.04 3.72
C THR A 171 -3.57 -0.41 3.67
N HIS A 172 -4.32 0.08 2.69
CA HIS A 172 -5.69 -0.39 2.44
C HIS A 172 -5.78 -1.87 2.00
N ASP A 173 -4.67 -2.45 1.50
CA ASP A 173 -4.57 -3.86 1.10
C ASP A 173 -4.15 -4.80 2.25
N LEU A 174 -3.82 -4.22 3.39
CA LEU A 174 -3.52 -4.93 4.63
C LEU A 174 -4.67 -4.74 5.63
N PRO A 175 -4.82 -5.66 6.58
CA PRO A 175 -5.80 -5.47 7.64
C PRO A 175 -5.45 -4.23 8.47
N PRO A 176 -6.45 -3.52 9.03
CA PRO A 176 -6.21 -2.54 10.07
C PRO A 176 -5.39 -3.13 11.21
N THR A 177 -4.61 -2.30 11.88
CA THR A 177 -3.66 -2.77 12.90
C THR A 177 -4.34 -3.59 14.00
N ALA A 178 -5.53 -3.20 14.45
CA ALA A 178 -6.28 -3.96 15.47
C ALA A 178 -6.69 -5.35 14.97
N GLY A 179 -7.09 -5.49 13.71
CA GLY A 179 -7.42 -6.77 13.07
C GLY A 179 -6.17 -7.63 12.83
N TYR A 180 -5.06 -7.01 12.44
CA TYR A 180 -3.76 -7.69 12.29
C TYR A 180 -3.31 -8.29 13.63
N LEU A 181 -3.30 -7.49 14.70
CA LEU A 181 -2.92 -7.94 16.04
C LEU A 181 -3.79 -9.10 16.54
N ALA A 182 -5.07 -9.13 16.16
CA ALA A 182 -5.99 -10.20 16.49
C ALA A 182 -5.88 -11.46 15.58
N GLY A 183 -5.09 -11.40 14.50
CA GLY A 183 -4.97 -12.50 13.52
C GLY A 183 -6.22 -12.67 12.64
N ASP A 184 -7.04 -11.64 12.49
CA ASP A 184 -8.29 -11.71 11.72
C ASP A 184 -8.02 -11.94 10.22
N HIS A 185 -6.92 -11.41 9.70
CA HIS A 185 -6.52 -11.54 8.31
C HIS A 185 -6.18 -12.99 7.92
N VAL A 186 -5.55 -13.77 8.81
CA VAL A 186 -5.25 -15.18 8.55
C VAL A 186 -6.55 -15.97 8.47
N ARG A 187 -7.48 -15.74 9.41
CA ARG A 187 -8.79 -16.39 9.41
C ARG A 187 -9.63 -16.01 8.18
N LEU A 188 -9.58 -14.75 7.79
CA LEU A 188 -10.28 -14.27 6.59
C LEU A 188 -9.73 -14.96 5.33
N ARG A 189 -8.41 -14.97 5.14
CA ARG A 189 -7.77 -15.64 3.98
C ARG A 189 -8.08 -17.13 3.95
N ASP A 190 -8.07 -17.80 5.11
CA ASP A 190 -8.47 -19.22 5.21
C ASP A 190 -9.92 -19.44 4.77
N SER A 191 -10.84 -18.62 5.28
CA SER A 191 -12.27 -18.72 4.93
C SER A 191 -12.57 -18.45 3.44
N LEU A 192 -11.69 -17.72 2.77
CA LEU A 192 -11.78 -17.38 1.34
C LEU A 192 -10.97 -18.35 0.44
N GLY A 193 -10.29 -19.35 1.04
CA GLY A 193 -9.49 -20.31 0.28
C GLY A 193 -8.24 -19.72 -0.37
N LEU A 194 -7.70 -18.62 0.19
CA LEU A 194 -6.53 -17.90 -0.34
C LEU A 194 -5.20 -18.40 0.22
N LEU A 195 -5.22 -19.33 1.18
CA LEU A 195 -4.01 -19.90 1.75
C LEU A 195 -3.56 -21.13 0.97
N THR A 196 -2.26 -21.24 0.73
CA THR A 196 -1.62 -22.44 0.14
C THR A 196 -0.92 -23.32 1.18
N ARG A 197 -0.79 -22.83 2.43
CA ARG A 197 -0.21 -23.50 3.58
C ARG A 197 -1.28 -23.74 4.65
N PRO A 198 -1.06 -24.68 5.58
CA PRO A 198 -1.97 -24.88 6.71
C PRO A 198 -2.16 -23.59 7.52
N VAL A 199 -3.40 -23.30 7.91
CA VAL A 199 -3.75 -22.11 8.70
C VAL A 199 -2.95 -22.01 10.01
N ALA A 200 -2.63 -23.15 10.64
CA ALA A 200 -1.84 -23.18 11.88
C ALA A 200 -0.41 -22.68 11.67
N ASP A 201 0.20 -22.97 10.53
CA ASP A 201 1.54 -22.51 10.18
C ASP A 201 1.53 -20.99 9.88
N GLU A 202 0.52 -20.51 9.15
CA GLU A 202 0.34 -19.07 8.88
C GLU A 202 0.13 -18.29 10.19
N MET A 203 -0.68 -18.80 11.12
CA MET A 203 -0.89 -18.17 12.43
C MET A 203 0.39 -18.17 13.29
N ALA A 204 1.18 -19.25 13.25
CA ALA A 204 2.44 -19.31 13.99
C ALA A 204 3.48 -18.33 13.45
N ASP A 205 3.54 -18.14 12.14
CA ASP A 205 4.41 -17.17 11.50
C ASP A 205 3.99 -15.73 11.87
N ASP A 206 2.69 -15.44 11.77
CA ASP A 206 2.08 -14.17 12.14
C ASP A 206 2.34 -13.81 13.62
N ASP A 207 2.19 -14.77 14.55
CA ASP A 207 2.45 -14.56 15.97
C ASP A 207 3.93 -14.29 16.26
N ARG A 208 4.85 -14.94 15.54
CA ARG A 208 6.29 -14.63 15.65
C ARG A 208 6.61 -13.22 15.18
N GLU A 209 6.00 -12.80 14.10
CA GLU A 209 6.23 -11.46 13.52
C GLU A 209 5.69 -10.36 14.43
N LYS A 210 4.46 -10.51 14.92
CA LYS A 210 3.88 -9.60 15.92
C LYS A 210 4.72 -9.58 17.19
N GLY A 211 5.13 -10.76 17.67
CA GLY A 211 5.97 -10.89 18.86
C GLY A 211 7.29 -10.13 18.75
N ALA A 212 7.94 -10.15 17.58
CA ALA A 212 9.18 -9.40 17.34
C ALA A 212 8.95 -7.88 17.44
N TRP A 213 7.86 -7.37 16.86
CA TRP A 213 7.51 -5.95 16.99
C TRP A 213 7.15 -5.56 18.42
N LEU A 214 6.36 -6.36 19.13
CA LEU A 214 6.02 -6.09 20.53
C LEU A 214 7.26 -6.06 21.42
N ALA A 215 8.20 -6.98 21.21
CA ALA A 215 9.47 -7.00 21.93
C ALA A 215 10.31 -5.74 21.64
N GLU A 216 10.37 -5.29 20.39
CA GLU A 216 11.09 -4.07 20.02
C GLU A 216 10.46 -2.81 20.63
N LEU A 217 9.13 -2.70 20.62
CA LEU A 217 8.43 -1.57 21.25
C LEU A 217 8.69 -1.51 22.76
N ARG A 218 8.74 -2.67 23.45
CA ARG A 218 9.10 -2.74 24.87
C ARG A 218 10.55 -2.34 25.09
N ARG A 219 11.47 -2.87 24.31
CA ARG A 219 12.89 -2.52 24.36
C ARG A 219 13.13 -1.01 24.22
N LEU A 220 12.34 -0.34 23.39
CA LEU A 220 12.40 1.11 23.17
C LEU A 220 11.64 1.92 24.24
N GLY A 221 10.98 1.28 25.19
CA GLY A 221 10.15 1.94 26.20
C GLY A 221 8.89 2.60 25.65
N LEU A 222 8.43 2.16 24.47
CA LEU A 222 7.21 2.65 23.83
C LEU A 222 5.96 1.89 24.27
N LEU A 223 6.15 0.66 24.75
CA LEU A 223 5.10 -0.21 25.29
C LEU A 223 5.55 -0.76 26.63
N ALA A 224 4.71 -0.67 27.66
CA ALA A 224 5.04 -1.17 28.97
C ALA A 224 5.01 -2.72 29.03
N GLU A 225 5.73 -3.30 29.99
CA GLU A 225 5.69 -4.73 30.22
C GLU A 225 4.29 -5.18 30.62
N GLY A 226 3.81 -6.24 29.95
CA GLY A 226 2.47 -6.81 30.19
C GLY A 226 1.34 -6.10 29.43
N GLU A 227 1.56 -4.93 28.84
CA GLU A 227 0.58 -4.30 27.98
C GLU A 227 0.45 -5.05 26.64
N GLN A 228 -0.79 -5.39 26.29
CA GLN A 228 -1.15 -6.13 25.07
C GLN A 228 -2.45 -5.61 24.44
N GLY A 229 -3.07 -4.60 25.01
CA GLY A 229 -4.28 -3.97 24.44
C GLY A 229 -4.00 -3.38 23.05
N SER A 230 -4.91 -3.58 22.11
CA SER A 230 -4.72 -3.11 20.74
C SER A 230 -4.48 -1.60 20.67
N GLU A 231 -5.16 -0.82 21.49
CA GLU A 231 -5.04 0.65 21.55
C GLU A 231 -3.64 1.09 21.99
N GLN A 232 -3.08 0.47 23.05
CA GLN A 232 -1.74 0.76 23.53
C GLN A 232 -0.67 0.38 22.50
N VAL A 233 -0.86 -0.78 21.84
CA VAL A 233 0.06 -1.25 20.80
C VAL A 233 -0.02 -0.34 19.58
N ILE A 234 -1.20 0.05 19.11
CA ILE A 234 -1.38 1.00 18.00
C ILE A 234 -0.67 2.30 18.33
N THR A 235 -0.89 2.87 19.50
CA THR A 235 -0.23 4.09 19.95
C THR A 235 1.30 3.95 19.93
N ALA A 236 1.83 2.84 20.45
CA ALA A 236 3.27 2.57 20.45
C ALA A 236 3.86 2.45 19.04
N LEU A 237 3.14 1.81 18.11
CA LEU A 237 3.55 1.69 16.70
C LEU A 237 3.61 3.06 16.00
N TYR A 238 2.63 3.92 16.22
CA TYR A 238 2.63 5.27 15.65
C TYR A 238 3.69 6.17 16.27
N ARG A 239 4.00 6.02 17.57
CA ARG A 239 5.15 6.67 18.20
C ARG A 239 6.47 6.21 17.59
N PHE A 240 6.59 4.91 17.29
CA PHE A 240 7.75 4.38 16.58
C PHE A 240 7.88 5.01 15.18
N LEU A 241 6.79 5.05 14.40
CA LEU A 241 6.80 5.67 13.07
C LEU A 241 7.23 7.13 13.09
N ALA A 242 6.76 7.90 14.07
CA ALA A 242 7.11 9.31 14.23
C ALA A 242 8.61 9.54 14.48
N ARG A 243 9.34 8.50 14.94
CA ARG A 243 10.80 8.54 15.17
C ARG A 243 11.62 8.18 13.95
N THR A 244 10.98 7.75 12.87
CA THR A 244 11.68 7.45 11.61
C THR A 244 12.05 8.75 10.88
N PRO A 245 13.08 8.76 10.03
CA PRO A 245 13.43 9.93 9.23
C PRO A 245 12.47 10.18 8.06
N SER A 246 11.38 9.42 7.95
CA SER A 246 10.41 9.49 6.85
C SER A 246 9.83 10.89 6.70
N ARG A 247 9.81 11.42 5.49
CA ARG A 247 9.31 12.78 5.19
C ARG A 247 7.81 12.93 5.44
N LEU A 248 7.06 11.86 5.31
CA LEU A 248 5.62 11.81 5.57
C LEU A 248 5.28 10.60 6.44
N VAL A 249 4.38 10.80 7.38
CA VAL A 249 3.79 9.74 8.21
C VAL A 249 2.28 9.74 7.97
N ALA A 250 1.73 8.59 7.61
CA ALA A 250 0.28 8.43 7.43
C ALA A 250 -0.34 7.73 8.63
N LEU A 251 -1.40 8.32 9.16
CA LEU A 251 -2.29 7.71 10.15
C LEU A 251 -3.51 7.13 9.43
N ALA A 252 -3.70 5.81 9.57
CA ALA A 252 -4.88 5.15 9.01
C ALA A 252 -6.13 5.48 9.86
N LEU A 253 -7.22 5.86 9.18
CA LEU A 253 -8.47 6.20 9.85
C LEU A 253 -9.05 5.00 10.61
N THR A 254 -8.91 3.80 10.08
CA THR A 254 -9.30 2.55 10.74
C THR A 254 -8.56 2.33 12.05
N ASP A 255 -7.26 2.64 12.11
CA ASP A 255 -6.46 2.55 13.33
C ASP A 255 -6.86 3.63 14.35
N ALA A 256 -7.19 4.83 13.86
CA ALA A 256 -7.61 5.93 14.71
C ALA A 256 -8.88 5.62 15.51
N VAL A 257 -9.82 4.90 14.90
CA VAL A 257 -11.09 4.52 15.55
C VAL A 257 -11.10 3.07 16.07
N GLY A 258 -10.06 2.29 15.78
CA GLY A 258 -9.92 0.90 16.23
C GLY A 258 -10.75 -0.11 15.43
N ASP A 259 -11.13 0.21 14.18
CA ASP A 259 -11.78 -0.76 13.29
C ASP A 259 -10.85 -1.94 12.98
N ARG A 260 -11.39 -3.16 13.00
CA ARG A 260 -10.64 -4.40 12.75
C ARG A 260 -10.84 -4.96 11.35
N ARG A 261 -11.80 -4.42 10.60
CA ARG A 261 -12.27 -5.02 9.35
C ARG A 261 -11.43 -4.52 8.18
N THR A 262 -10.96 -5.47 7.40
CA THR A 262 -10.20 -5.20 6.18
C THR A 262 -11.06 -4.42 5.17
N GLN A 263 -10.52 -3.38 4.55
CA GLN A 263 -11.21 -2.55 3.56
C GLN A 263 -11.14 -3.16 2.16
N ASN A 264 -10.01 -3.78 1.85
CA ASN A 264 -9.76 -4.50 0.61
C ASN A 264 -9.02 -5.80 0.91
N GLN A 265 -9.50 -6.91 0.33
CA GLN A 265 -8.85 -8.21 0.42
C GLN A 265 -8.30 -8.57 -0.97
N PRO A 266 -6.98 -8.40 -1.20
CA PRO A 266 -6.35 -8.80 -2.46
C PRO A 266 -6.62 -10.26 -2.80
N GLY A 267 -6.79 -10.55 -4.10
CA GLY A 267 -7.12 -11.90 -4.59
C GLY A 267 -8.61 -12.24 -4.54
N THR A 268 -9.49 -11.28 -4.24
CA THR A 268 -10.94 -11.42 -4.29
C THR A 268 -11.58 -10.37 -5.20
N THR A 269 -12.76 -10.67 -5.71
CA THR A 269 -13.59 -9.74 -6.51
C THR A 269 -14.92 -9.51 -5.79
N ASP A 270 -15.85 -10.49 -5.88
CA ASP A 270 -17.15 -10.42 -5.23
C ASP A 270 -17.24 -11.28 -3.95
N GLU A 271 -16.23 -12.11 -3.69
CA GLU A 271 -16.16 -12.99 -2.51
C GLU A 271 -16.01 -12.21 -1.20
N TYR A 272 -15.46 -11.00 -1.27
CA TYR A 272 -15.35 -10.06 -0.17
C TYR A 272 -15.93 -8.70 -0.59
N PRO A 273 -16.58 -7.94 0.33
CA PRO A 273 -17.18 -6.64 0.01
C PRO A 273 -16.12 -5.52 -0.12
N ASN A 274 -15.11 -5.74 -0.97
CA ASN A 274 -14.02 -4.80 -1.22
C ASN A 274 -14.54 -3.36 -1.45
N TRP A 275 -13.96 -2.39 -0.76
CA TRP A 275 -14.28 -0.95 -0.84
C TRP A 275 -15.73 -0.60 -0.44
N ARG A 276 -16.45 -1.54 0.18
CA ARG A 276 -17.86 -1.38 0.61
C ARG A 276 -18.04 -1.63 2.11
N VAL A 277 -16.94 -1.70 2.87
CA VAL A 277 -16.94 -1.89 4.32
C VAL A 277 -17.03 -0.52 4.99
N PRO A 278 -18.16 -0.11 5.58
CA PRO A 278 -18.26 1.17 6.25
C PRO A 278 -17.45 1.16 7.54
N LEU A 279 -16.88 2.32 7.91
CA LEU A 279 -16.07 2.48 9.12
C LEU A 279 -16.86 2.11 10.39
N ALA A 280 -16.22 1.45 11.35
CA ALA A 280 -16.80 1.13 12.65
C ALA A 280 -15.81 1.27 13.80
N ASP A 281 -16.36 1.29 15.02
CA ASP A 281 -15.60 1.18 16.25
C ASP A 281 -15.15 -0.27 16.53
N PRO A 282 -14.36 -0.54 17.59
CA PRO A 282 -13.91 -1.89 17.94
C PRO A 282 -15.02 -2.91 18.22
N ASP A 283 -16.21 -2.42 18.58
CA ASP A 283 -17.37 -3.26 18.86
C ASP A 283 -18.22 -3.52 17.60
N GLY A 284 -17.80 -2.98 16.45
CA GLY A 284 -18.47 -3.14 15.16
C GLY A 284 -19.65 -2.17 14.93
N ARG A 285 -19.82 -1.16 15.78
CA ARG A 285 -20.81 -0.12 15.59
C ARG A 285 -20.35 0.83 14.50
N LEU A 286 -21.21 1.09 13.52
CA LEU A 286 -20.91 2.01 12.42
C LEU A 286 -20.65 3.43 12.94
N LEU A 287 -19.62 4.05 12.38
CA LEU A 287 -19.23 5.42 12.65
C LEU A 287 -19.46 6.29 11.41
N LEU A 288 -20.16 7.39 11.59
CA LEU A 288 -20.24 8.44 10.59
C LEU A 288 -19.01 9.37 10.71
N LEU A 289 -18.79 10.19 9.71
CA LEU A 289 -17.66 11.12 9.71
C LEU A 289 -17.72 12.08 10.91
N GLU A 290 -18.92 12.51 11.29
CA GLU A 290 -19.16 13.37 12.45
C GLU A 290 -18.77 12.69 13.77
N ASP A 291 -18.98 11.38 13.88
CA ASP A 291 -18.56 10.59 15.05
C ASP A 291 -17.04 10.54 15.16
N VAL A 292 -16.34 10.39 14.03
CA VAL A 292 -14.87 10.36 13.97
C VAL A 292 -14.26 11.67 14.48
N PHE A 293 -14.82 12.81 14.12
CA PHE A 293 -14.31 14.12 14.58
C PHE A 293 -14.44 14.32 16.09
N THR A 294 -15.28 13.55 16.75
CA THR A 294 -15.50 13.61 18.20
C THR A 294 -14.97 12.37 18.93
N ASP A 295 -14.38 11.42 18.19
CA ASP A 295 -13.85 10.19 18.78
C ASP A 295 -12.61 10.48 19.62
N ALA A 296 -12.63 10.04 20.87
CA ALA A 296 -11.57 10.30 21.83
C ALA A 296 -10.27 9.54 21.49
N ARG A 297 -10.36 8.33 20.87
CA ARG A 297 -9.17 7.56 20.45
C ARG A 297 -8.48 8.25 19.29
N ALA A 298 -9.27 8.68 18.29
CA ALA A 298 -8.75 9.42 17.15
C ALA A 298 -8.04 10.70 17.59
N ALA A 299 -8.65 11.47 18.48
CA ALA A 299 -8.06 12.67 19.04
C ALA A 299 -6.74 12.37 19.80
N ALA A 300 -6.75 11.37 20.69
CA ALA A 300 -5.57 11.00 21.46
C ALA A 300 -4.41 10.53 20.56
N LEU A 301 -4.68 9.72 19.54
CA LEU A 301 -3.66 9.23 18.61
C LEU A 301 -3.07 10.36 17.77
N CYS A 302 -3.89 11.31 17.31
CA CYS A 302 -3.42 12.52 16.64
C CYS A 302 -2.53 13.38 17.53
N GLU A 303 -2.87 13.53 18.81
CA GLU A 303 -2.06 14.29 19.77
C GLU A 303 -0.71 13.63 20.03
N VAL A 304 -0.69 12.30 20.18
CA VAL A 304 0.56 11.54 20.34
C VAL A 304 1.48 11.76 19.13
N LEU A 305 0.96 11.60 17.92
CA LEU A 305 1.74 11.83 16.70
C LEU A 305 2.25 13.28 16.62
N ARG A 306 1.41 14.25 16.89
CA ARG A 306 1.81 15.65 16.89
C ARG A 306 2.95 15.92 17.88
N ALA A 307 2.85 15.39 19.10
CA ALA A 307 3.88 15.58 20.13
C ALA A 307 5.23 14.95 19.72
N GLU A 308 5.23 13.74 19.16
CA GLU A 308 6.47 13.07 18.72
C GLU A 308 7.10 13.73 17.46
N LEU A 309 6.30 14.34 16.58
CA LEU A 309 6.80 14.98 15.35
C LEU A 309 7.29 16.43 15.58
N THR A 310 6.88 17.09 16.68
CA THR A 310 7.22 18.49 16.95
C THR A 310 8.22 18.66 18.10
N GLY A 311 8.53 17.63 18.85
CA GLY A 311 9.50 17.61 19.95
C GLY A 311 10.86 17.21 19.48
#